data_4e8871451d2186355c0626ea069bbf4a
#
_entry.id   4e8871451d2186355c0626ea069bbf4a
#
_cell.length_a   1.000
_cell.length_b   1.000
_cell.length_c   1.000
_cell.angle_alpha   90.00
_cell.angle_beta   90.00
_cell.angle_gamma   90.00
#
_symmetry.space_group_name_H-M   'P 1'
#
loop_
_entity.id
_entity.type
_entity.pdbx_description
1 polymer ?
#
loop_
_entity_poly.entity_id
_entity_poly.type
_entity_poly.pdbx_seq_one_letter_code
_entity_poly.pdbx_strand_id
1 'polypeptide(L)'
;MDLALIKPRPETLLVTAKVYCGNIFVVHLLVDTCFLVALYIRADPLHHAAVDFLKRNRSPLLTVAPVIVETCFFLNAKGKTALLGWVTNGGLDVVDIPVKSYPVLADYIFKYADQDIDFADAALVWLANQIGQRCILTVDETAFRIYRLASGQAFELIRWYENH
;
A
#
# COMPACT_ATOMS: atom_id res chain seq x y z
N MET A 1 -14.64 12.36 10.39
CA MET A 1 -15.25 11.83 9.16
C MET A 1 -15.42 10.33 9.38
N ASP A 2 -16.57 9.82 9.17
CA ASP A 2 -16.87 8.42 9.42
C ASP A 2 -16.49 7.61 8.16
N LEU A 3 -15.35 6.93 8.19
CA LEU A 3 -14.89 6.05 7.10
C LEU A 3 -15.81 4.82 6.94
N ALA A 4 -16.76 4.61 7.85
CA ALA A 4 -17.76 3.56 7.78
C ALA A 4 -18.73 3.70 6.57
N LEU A 5 -18.72 4.83 5.86
CA LEU A 5 -19.54 5.06 4.66
C LEU A 5 -18.91 4.53 3.36
N ILE A 6 -17.68 4.04 3.41
CA ILE A 6 -17.07 3.37 2.26
C ILE A 6 -17.52 1.92 2.29
N LYS A 7 -18.50 1.59 1.43
CA LYS A 7 -19.13 0.27 1.38
C LYS A 7 -18.10 -0.86 1.33
N PRO A 8 -18.26 -1.92 2.14
CA PRO A 8 -17.46 -3.12 2.03
C PRO A 8 -17.67 -3.75 0.64
N ARG A 9 -16.58 -4.27 0.08
CA ARG A 9 -16.65 -5.08 -1.13
C ARG A 9 -17.17 -6.48 -0.77
N PRO A 10 -17.95 -7.12 -1.65
CA PRO A 10 -18.31 -8.51 -1.46
C PRO A 10 -17.06 -9.39 -1.63
N GLU A 11 -16.85 -10.25 -0.64
CA GLU A 11 -15.93 -11.37 -0.57
C GLU A 11 -14.41 -11.08 -0.60
N THR A 12 -13.81 -11.33 0.55
CA THR A 12 -12.36 -11.47 0.77
C THR A 12 -11.85 -12.68 -0.01
N LEU A 13 -11.26 -12.45 -1.18
CA LEU A 13 -10.52 -13.50 -1.89
C LEU A 13 -9.10 -13.56 -1.31
N LEU A 14 -8.81 -14.68 -0.67
CA LEU A 14 -7.43 -15.11 -0.39
C LEU A 14 -6.55 -14.85 -1.62
N VAL A 15 -5.48 -14.09 -1.44
CA VAL A 15 -4.48 -13.84 -2.48
C VAL A 15 -3.67 -15.12 -2.70
N THR A 16 -4.29 -16.07 -3.36
CA THR A 16 -3.61 -17.18 -4.01
C THR A 16 -3.93 -17.10 -5.48
N ALA A 17 -2.92 -16.73 -6.25
CA ALA A 17 -2.82 -16.91 -7.70
C ALA A 17 -3.90 -16.23 -8.57
N LYS A 18 -3.44 -15.55 -9.60
CA LYS A 18 -4.12 -15.27 -10.88
C LYS A 18 -5.57 -15.75 -10.95
N VAL A 19 -6.51 -14.95 -10.48
CA VAL A 19 -7.92 -15.21 -10.79
C VAL A 19 -8.17 -14.70 -12.21
N TYR A 20 -8.08 -15.60 -13.17
CA TYR A 20 -8.67 -15.42 -14.48
C TYR A 20 -10.20 -15.51 -14.32
N CYS A 21 -10.84 -14.40 -14.08
CA CYS A 21 -12.26 -14.27 -14.28
C CYS A 21 -12.47 -13.29 -15.42
N GLY A 22 -12.60 -13.83 -16.65
CA GLY A 22 -12.95 -13.13 -17.88
C GLY A 22 -12.31 -11.74 -18.06
N ASN A 23 -11.31 -11.61 -18.88
CA ASN A 23 -10.74 -10.39 -19.54
C ASN A 23 -10.82 -9.00 -18.84
N ILE A 24 -10.96 -8.93 -17.54
CA ILE A 24 -10.88 -7.68 -16.76
C ILE A 24 -9.62 -7.75 -15.91
N PHE A 25 -8.58 -7.03 -16.33
CA PHE A 25 -7.39 -6.81 -15.49
C PHE A 25 -7.78 -5.87 -14.34
N VAL A 26 -7.97 -6.42 -13.14
CA VAL A 26 -8.13 -5.59 -11.95
C VAL A 26 -6.76 -5.09 -11.54
N VAL A 27 -6.52 -3.80 -11.69
CA VAL A 27 -5.30 -3.15 -11.20
C VAL A 27 -5.45 -2.92 -9.70
N HIS A 28 -4.59 -3.59 -8.91
CA HIS A 28 -4.46 -3.30 -7.48
C HIS A 28 -3.51 -2.12 -7.30
N LEU A 29 -3.87 -1.20 -6.43
CA LEU A 29 -2.99 -0.10 -6.02
C LEU A 29 -2.29 -0.49 -4.73
N LEU A 30 -0.97 -0.55 -4.77
CA LEU A 30 -0.15 -0.69 -3.58
C LEU A 30 -0.26 0.59 -2.74
N VAL A 31 -0.33 0.44 -1.44
CA VAL A 31 -0.51 1.56 -0.51
C VAL A 31 0.67 1.60 0.44
N ASP A 32 1.39 2.71 0.41
CA ASP A 32 2.50 3.02 1.30
C ASP A 32 2.02 3.73 2.57
N THR A 33 2.86 3.72 3.61
CA THR A 33 2.64 4.35 4.92
C THR A 33 2.24 5.81 4.79
N CYS A 34 2.92 6.59 3.95
CA CYS A 34 2.68 8.02 3.81
C CYS A 34 1.26 8.34 3.31
N PHE A 35 0.67 7.51 2.44
CA PHE A 35 -0.73 7.68 2.04
C PHE A 35 -1.68 7.42 3.20
N LEU A 36 -1.44 6.38 4.01
CA LEU A 36 -2.25 6.07 5.19
C LEU A 36 -2.13 7.15 6.26
N VAL A 37 -0.93 7.66 6.50
CA VAL A 37 -0.69 8.78 7.41
C VAL A 37 -1.49 10.01 6.98
N ALA A 38 -1.38 10.41 5.71
CA ALA A 38 -2.16 11.51 5.16
C ALA A 38 -3.67 11.28 5.30
N LEU A 39 -4.13 10.04 5.09
CA LEU A 39 -5.55 9.71 5.19
C LEU A 39 -6.11 9.83 6.63
N TYR A 40 -5.30 9.49 7.63
CA TYR A 40 -5.76 9.41 9.03
C TYR A 40 -5.38 10.62 9.89
N ILE A 41 -4.36 11.40 9.52
CA ILE A 41 -3.93 12.59 10.26
C ILE A 41 -4.53 13.84 9.61
N ARG A 42 -5.54 14.43 10.26
CA ARG A 42 -6.25 15.62 9.74
C ARG A 42 -5.36 16.85 9.56
N ALA A 43 -4.27 16.93 10.33
CA ALA A 43 -3.30 18.03 10.24
C ALA A 43 -2.27 17.81 9.13
N ASP A 44 -2.27 16.66 8.48
CA ASP A 44 -1.39 16.39 7.35
C ASP A 44 -1.77 17.29 6.15
N PRO A 45 -0.80 17.96 5.52
CA PRO A 45 -1.06 18.82 4.35
C PRO A 45 -1.79 18.11 3.21
N LEU A 46 -1.58 16.81 3.07
CA LEU A 46 -2.16 15.98 2.00
C LEU A 46 -3.47 15.29 2.41
N HIS A 47 -3.98 15.54 3.63
CA HIS A 47 -5.17 14.87 4.14
C HIS A 47 -6.37 14.98 3.18
N HIS A 48 -6.66 16.17 2.71
CA HIS A 48 -7.79 16.39 1.81
C HIS A 48 -7.62 15.66 0.48
N ALA A 49 -6.40 15.67 -0.07
CA ALA A 49 -6.09 14.97 -1.32
C ALA A 49 -6.26 13.45 -1.17
N ALA A 50 -5.76 12.86 -0.07
CA ALA A 50 -5.91 11.44 0.22
C ALA A 50 -7.38 11.02 0.36
N VAL A 51 -8.18 11.81 1.10
CA VAL A 51 -9.61 11.59 1.27
C VAL A 51 -10.36 11.67 -0.07
N ASP A 52 -10.07 12.67 -0.89
CA ASP A 52 -10.74 12.88 -2.17
C ASP A 52 -10.32 11.84 -3.21
N PHE A 53 -9.06 11.41 -3.18
CA PHE A 53 -8.62 10.26 -3.96
C PHE A 53 -9.41 9.01 -3.58
N LEU A 54 -9.51 8.69 -2.29
CA LEU A 54 -10.20 7.49 -1.82
C LEU A 54 -11.68 7.47 -2.20
N LYS A 55 -12.38 8.62 -2.15
CA LYS A 55 -13.78 8.74 -2.59
C LYS A 55 -13.97 8.39 -4.07
N ARG A 56 -13.00 8.74 -4.91
CA ARG A 56 -13.05 8.53 -6.38
C ARG A 56 -12.49 7.18 -6.80
N ASN A 57 -11.58 6.62 -6.00
CA ASN A 57 -10.93 5.36 -6.34
C ASN A 57 -11.90 4.19 -6.37
N ARG A 58 -11.74 3.34 -7.37
CA ARG A 58 -12.51 2.09 -7.52
C ARG A 58 -11.60 0.85 -7.58
N SER A 59 -10.29 1.06 -7.67
CA SER A 59 -9.31 -0.03 -7.64
C SER A 59 -9.17 -0.61 -6.24
N PRO A 60 -8.95 -1.90 -6.10
CA PRO A 60 -8.58 -2.51 -4.83
C PRO A 60 -7.30 -1.89 -4.29
N LEU A 61 -7.27 -1.64 -2.99
CA LEU A 61 -6.10 -1.16 -2.26
C LEU A 61 -5.45 -2.33 -1.55
N LEU A 62 -4.14 -2.43 -1.64
CA LEU A 62 -3.38 -3.55 -1.13
C LEU A 62 -2.10 -3.07 -0.45
N THR A 63 -1.78 -3.65 0.70
CA THR A 63 -0.54 -3.35 1.42
C THR A 63 -0.02 -4.58 2.15
N VAL A 64 1.03 -4.40 2.95
CA VAL A 64 1.66 -5.41 3.79
C VAL A 64 1.56 -5.05 5.27
N ALA A 65 1.59 -6.04 6.15
CA ALA A 65 1.50 -5.82 7.59
C ALA A 65 2.53 -4.80 8.15
N PRO A 66 3.79 -4.77 7.69
CA PRO A 66 4.76 -3.74 8.14
C PRO A 66 4.28 -2.31 7.94
N VAL A 67 3.63 -1.99 6.81
CA VAL A 67 3.06 -0.66 6.54
C VAL A 67 1.97 -0.30 7.56
N ILE A 68 1.14 -1.27 7.95
CA ILE A 68 0.13 -1.06 9.00
C ILE A 68 0.79 -0.74 10.35
N VAL A 69 1.83 -1.51 10.70
CA VAL A 69 2.60 -1.30 11.95
C VAL A 69 3.23 0.08 11.94
N GLU A 70 3.91 0.46 10.87
CA GLU A 70 4.57 1.76 10.73
C GLU A 70 3.55 2.90 10.79
N THR A 71 2.45 2.82 10.05
CA THR A 71 1.35 3.80 10.14
C THR A 71 0.87 3.99 11.57
N CYS A 72 0.75 2.90 12.34
CA CYS A 72 0.31 2.96 13.73
C CYS A 72 1.26 3.76 14.64
N PHE A 73 2.54 3.93 14.31
CA PHE A 73 3.43 4.80 15.08
C PHE A 73 3.01 6.27 15.05
N PHE A 74 2.42 6.71 13.95
CA PHE A 74 1.95 8.09 13.75
C PHE A 74 0.55 8.34 14.32
N LEU A 75 -0.23 7.29 14.60
CA LEU A 75 -1.63 7.40 14.98
C LEU A 75 -1.84 7.30 16.50
N ASN A 76 -2.80 8.06 17.02
CA ASN A 76 -3.33 7.85 18.36
C ASN A 76 -4.26 6.61 18.41
N ALA A 77 -4.71 6.21 19.61
CA ALA A 77 -5.54 5.02 19.79
C ALA A 77 -6.80 5.03 18.91
N LYS A 78 -7.48 6.18 18.76
CA LYS A 78 -8.67 6.31 17.91
C LYS A 78 -8.33 6.10 16.42
N GLY A 79 -7.22 6.66 15.95
CA GLY A 79 -6.74 6.48 14.59
C GLY A 79 -6.37 5.02 14.29
N LYS A 80 -5.64 4.37 15.21
CA LYS A 80 -5.30 2.94 15.12
C LYS A 80 -6.53 2.07 14.99
N THR A 81 -7.51 2.26 15.89
CA THR A 81 -8.77 1.51 15.86
C THR A 81 -9.54 1.73 14.56
N ALA A 82 -9.57 2.97 14.04
CA ALA A 82 -10.24 3.28 12.79
C ALA A 82 -9.55 2.62 11.58
N LEU A 83 -8.19 2.62 11.54
CA LEU A 83 -7.42 1.94 10.50
C LEU A 83 -7.69 0.43 10.50
N LEU A 84 -7.59 -0.22 11.67
CA LEU A 84 -7.84 -1.65 11.79
C LEU A 84 -9.30 -2.01 11.45
N GLY A 85 -10.25 -1.17 11.84
CA GLY A 85 -11.65 -1.32 11.43
C GLY A 85 -11.84 -1.21 9.92
N TRP A 86 -11.14 -0.31 9.25
CA TRP A 86 -11.19 -0.17 7.80
C TRP A 86 -10.62 -1.40 7.08
N VAL A 87 -9.50 -1.95 7.57
CA VAL A 87 -8.94 -3.24 7.10
C VAL A 87 -9.95 -4.37 7.29
N THR A 88 -10.51 -4.51 8.50
CA THR A 88 -11.49 -5.58 8.82
C THR A 88 -12.74 -5.52 7.92
N ASN A 89 -13.15 -4.31 7.53
CA ASN A 89 -14.30 -4.10 6.65
C ASN A 89 -13.95 -4.17 5.15
N GLY A 90 -12.75 -4.65 4.78
CA GLY A 90 -12.34 -4.84 3.39
C GLY A 90 -12.08 -3.55 2.60
N GLY A 91 -11.78 -2.45 3.30
CA GLY A 91 -11.39 -1.20 2.64
C GLY A 91 -9.94 -1.19 2.16
N LEU A 92 -9.09 -1.96 2.82
CA LEU A 92 -7.67 -2.17 2.51
C LEU A 92 -7.33 -3.63 2.75
N ASP A 93 -6.85 -4.32 1.73
CA ASP A 93 -6.35 -5.67 1.85
C ASP A 93 -4.92 -5.66 2.39
N VAL A 94 -4.62 -6.53 3.35
CA VAL A 94 -3.28 -6.64 3.96
C VAL A 94 -2.74 -8.04 3.72
N VAL A 95 -1.54 -8.10 3.15
CA VAL A 95 -0.87 -9.36 2.84
C VAL A 95 0.17 -9.67 3.90
N ASP A 96 0.10 -10.86 4.47
CA ASP A 96 1.10 -11.39 5.38
C ASP A 96 2.35 -11.84 4.62
N ILE A 97 3.51 -11.57 5.20
CA ILE A 97 4.80 -11.98 4.65
C ILE A 97 5.18 -13.33 5.23
N PRO A 98 5.16 -14.41 4.45
CA PRO A 98 5.56 -15.71 4.95
C PRO A 98 7.07 -15.72 5.27
N VAL A 99 7.45 -16.42 6.34
CA VAL A 99 8.85 -16.51 6.81
C VAL A 99 9.81 -16.92 5.69
N LYS A 100 9.40 -17.79 4.78
CA LYS A 100 10.17 -18.22 3.61
C LYS A 100 10.56 -17.08 2.66
N SER A 101 9.88 -15.92 2.74
CA SER A 101 10.16 -14.75 1.89
C SER A 101 11.18 -13.79 2.52
N TYR A 102 11.55 -13.97 3.79
CA TYR A 102 12.52 -13.09 4.48
C TYR A 102 13.89 -13.01 3.81
N PRO A 103 14.47 -14.10 3.27
CA PRO A 103 15.71 -14.01 2.52
C PRO A 103 15.61 -13.04 1.33
N VAL A 104 14.48 -13.03 0.60
CA VAL A 104 14.25 -12.11 -0.53
C VAL A 104 14.17 -10.66 -0.06
N LEU A 105 13.55 -10.41 1.10
CA LEU A 105 13.53 -9.06 1.69
C LEU A 105 14.93 -8.61 2.09
N ALA A 106 15.72 -9.51 2.70
CA ALA A 106 17.11 -9.22 3.04
C ALA A 106 17.94 -8.87 1.79
N ASP A 107 17.72 -9.57 0.67
CA ASP A 107 18.38 -9.27 -0.61
C ASP A 107 17.98 -7.87 -1.12
N TYR A 108 16.72 -7.46 -1.01
CA TYR A 108 16.31 -6.09 -1.37
C TYR A 108 16.93 -5.04 -0.47
N ILE A 109 16.93 -5.27 0.85
CA ILE A 109 17.56 -4.35 1.82
C ILE A 109 19.06 -4.19 1.50
N PHE A 110 19.74 -5.29 1.22
CA PHE A 110 21.15 -5.25 0.84
C PHE A 110 21.37 -4.55 -0.51
N LYS A 111 20.55 -4.85 -1.51
CA LYS A 111 20.63 -4.27 -2.86
C LYS A 111 20.44 -2.74 -2.85
N TYR A 112 19.60 -2.21 -1.98
CA TYR A 112 19.29 -0.78 -1.88
C TYR A 112 19.81 -0.15 -0.58
N ALA A 113 20.90 -0.70 0.00
CA ALA A 113 21.49 -0.22 1.24
C ALA A 113 21.98 1.23 1.16
N ASP A 114 22.37 1.69 -0.02
CA ASP A 114 22.75 3.08 -0.30
C ASP A 114 21.55 4.05 -0.33
N GLN A 115 20.34 3.54 -0.41
CA GLN A 115 19.08 4.30 -0.38
C GLN A 115 18.37 4.21 0.97
N ASP A 116 19.00 3.55 1.96
CA ASP A 116 18.45 3.36 3.30
C ASP A 116 17.02 2.76 3.30
N ILE A 117 16.78 1.80 2.39
CA ILE A 117 15.48 1.13 2.27
C ILE A 117 15.09 0.50 3.60
N ASP A 118 13.90 0.80 4.09
CA ASP A 118 13.37 0.18 5.28
C ASP A 118 12.66 -1.16 4.99
N PHE A 119 12.20 -1.82 6.07
CA PHE A 119 11.55 -3.12 5.95
C PHE A 119 10.17 -3.04 5.29
N ALA A 120 9.42 -1.95 5.49
CA ALA A 120 8.10 -1.77 4.89
C ALA A 120 8.21 -1.55 3.37
N ASP A 121 9.19 -0.75 2.93
CA ASP A 121 9.49 -0.55 1.52
C ASP A 121 9.94 -1.85 0.84
N ALA A 122 10.88 -2.57 1.46
CA ALA A 122 11.32 -3.87 0.94
C ALA A 122 10.15 -4.87 0.81
N ALA A 123 9.22 -4.84 1.77
CA ALA A 123 8.04 -5.67 1.74
C ALA A 123 7.05 -5.24 0.65
N LEU A 124 6.91 -3.93 0.36
CA LEU A 124 6.11 -3.45 -0.77
C LEU A 124 6.73 -3.84 -2.12
N VAL A 125 8.06 -3.78 -2.26
CA VAL A 125 8.77 -4.28 -3.46
C VAL A 125 8.54 -5.78 -3.63
N TRP A 126 8.63 -6.55 -2.54
CA TRP A 126 8.32 -7.98 -2.55
C TRP A 126 6.87 -8.23 -2.99
N LEU A 127 5.90 -7.54 -2.39
CA LEU A 127 4.48 -7.69 -2.73
C LEU A 127 4.22 -7.38 -4.21
N ALA A 128 4.78 -6.27 -4.72
CA ALA A 128 4.69 -5.89 -6.13
C ALA A 128 5.11 -7.04 -7.06
N ASN A 129 6.21 -7.72 -6.71
CA ASN A 129 6.70 -8.88 -7.46
C ASN A 129 5.78 -10.09 -7.36
N GLN A 130 5.20 -10.36 -6.18
CA GLN A 130 4.30 -11.51 -5.98
C GLN A 130 3.03 -11.41 -6.82
N ILE A 131 2.48 -10.20 -6.94
CA ILE A 131 1.21 -9.99 -7.65
C ILE A 131 1.38 -9.46 -9.07
N GLY A 132 2.60 -9.11 -9.49
CA GLY A 132 2.87 -8.54 -10.81
C GLY A 132 2.25 -7.15 -11.01
N GLN A 133 2.03 -6.39 -9.92
CA GLN A 133 1.51 -5.03 -9.94
C GLN A 133 2.61 -4.05 -9.57
N ARG A 134 2.54 -2.83 -10.12
CA ARG A 134 3.55 -1.80 -9.90
C ARG A 134 2.99 -0.41 -9.59
N CYS A 135 1.67 -0.27 -9.62
CA CYS A 135 0.99 0.99 -9.31
C CYS A 135 1.00 1.21 -7.80
N ILE A 136 1.52 2.34 -7.33
CA ILE A 136 1.68 2.63 -5.90
C ILE A 136 1.22 4.04 -5.55
N LEU A 137 0.58 4.16 -4.38
CA LEU A 137 0.22 5.41 -3.72
C LEU A 137 1.28 5.73 -2.68
N THR A 138 2.19 6.64 -3.02
CA THR A 138 3.27 7.10 -2.14
C THR A 138 3.52 8.59 -2.35
N VAL A 139 4.18 9.25 -1.41
CA VAL A 139 4.81 10.57 -1.57
C VAL A 139 6.33 10.47 -1.68
N ASP A 140 6.91 9.32 -1.34
CA ASP A 140 8.34 9.07 -1.51
C ASP A 140 8.65 8.70 -2.97
N GLU A 141 8.50 9.72 -3.84
CA GLU A 141 8.82 9.56 -5.26
C GLU A 141 10.30 9.21 -5.47
N THR A 142 11.19 9.69 -4.59
CA THR A 142 12.64 9.49 -4.73
C THR A 142 12.99 8.01 -4.61
N ALA A 143 12.56 7.36 -3.56
CA ALA A 143 12.82 5.95 -3.31
C ALA A 143 12.13 5.06 -4.37
N PHE A 144 10.82 5.22 -4.58
CA PHE A 144 10.08 4.36 -5.48
C PHE A 144 10.39 4.57 -6.98
N ARG A 145 11.04 5.68 -7.36
CA ARG A 145 11.64 5.84 -8.70
C ARG A 145 12.90 5.01 -8.89
N ILE A 146 13.59 4.64 -7.81
CA ILE A 146 14.83 3.84 -7.84
C ILE A 146 14.52 2.35 -7.77
N TYR A 147 13.58 1.93 -6.93
CA TYR A 147 13.25 0.52 -6.75
C TYR A 147 12.76 -0.11 -8.06
N ARG A 148 13.10 -1.38 -8.25
CA ARG A 148 12.73 -2.15 -9.45
C ARG A 148 12.14 -3.49 -9.07
N LEU A 149 11.13 -3.89 -9.79
CA LEU A 149 10.62 -5.24 -9.77
C LEU A 149 11.69 -6.22 -10.30
N ALA A 150 11.55 -7.51 -10.02
CA ALA A 150 12.43 -8.56 -10.53
C ALA A 150 12.46 -8.59 -12.07
N SER A 151 11.40 -8.14 -12.72
CA SER A 151 11.33 -7.94 -14.18
C SER A 151 12.16 -6.77 -14.71
N GLY A 152 12.76 -5.95 -13.82
CA GLY A 152 13.44 -4.70 -14.16
C GLY A 152 12.52 -3.49 -14.32
N GLN A 153 11.20 -3.68 -14.26
CA GLN A 153 10.23 -2.60 -14.40
C GLN A 153 10.25 -1.65 -13.19
N ALA A 154 10.07 -0.36 -13.45
CA ALA A 154 9.89 0.66 -12.40
C ALA A 154 8.47 0.63 -11.84
N PHE A 155 8.31 1.14 -10.62
CA PHE A 155 7.00 1.46 -10.08
C PHE A 155 6.32 2.56 -10.89
N GLU A 156 5.00 2.51 -10.94
CA GLU A 156 4.14 3.55 -11.49
C GLU A 156 3.53 4.31 -10.33
N LEU A 157 4.03 5.55 -10.14
CA LEU A 157 3.59 6.41 -9.05
C LEU A 157 2.23 7.01 -9.41
N ILE A 158 1.21 6.64 -8.69
CA ILE A 158 -0.14 7.15 -8.91
C ILE A 158 -0.25 8.54 -8.27
N ARG A 159 -0.51 9.55 -9.08
CA ARG A 159 -0.73 10.92 -8.61
C ARG A 159 -2.09 11.03 -7.92
N TRP A 160 -2.06 11.26 -6.64
CA TRP A 160 -3.24 11.47 -5.81
C TRP A 160 -3.24 12.83 -5.11
N TYR A 161 -2.18 13.60 -5.28
CA TYR A 161 -2.01 14.97 -4.78
C TYR A 161 -1.39 15.86 -5.85
N GLU A 162 -1.56 17.18 -5.71
CA GLU A 162 -0.89 18.16 -6.55
C GLU A 162 0.40 18.64 -5.86
N ASN A 163 1.50 18.64 -6.60
CA ASN A 163 2.74 19.24 -6.13
C ASN A 163 2.58 20.78 -6.24
N HIS A 164 2.59 21.46 -5.12
CA HIS A 164 2.68 22.91 -5.06
C HIS A 164 4.13 23.37 -5.13
#